data_a3eace0480b6f93851d99e7b901ca790
#
_entry.id   a3eace0480b6f93851d99e7b901ca790
#
_cell.length_a   1.000
_cell.length_b   1.000
_cell.length_c   1.000
_cell.angle_alpha   90.00
_cell.angle_beta   90.00
_cell.angle_gamma   90.00
#
_symmetry.space_group_name_H-M   'P 1'
#
loop_
_entity.id
_entity.type
_entity.pdbx_description
1 polymer ?
#
loop_
_entity_poly.entity_id
_entity_poly.type
_entity_poly.pdbx_seq_one_letter_code
_entity_poly.pdbx_strand_id
1 'polypeptide(L)'
;MATMRVAAKPEPAPMKVAQISKPGGDFEIVERDIPEPGSGQVRIKVRACGVCHSDVLTKENLWPGIQYPRVPGHEVAGIIDEVGPGVSAWTKGQRVGVGWHGGHDGTCRECRRGDFRNCRNQKIAGISYDGGYQEYMLAPVEALVPIPQTLGDTEAAPLLCAGITTYNALRHSGALPGDLVAVQGIGGLGHLGIQFANKFGYKVAAIGRGAENSALAKKLGASLYIDSQSTNPVEALQQLGGAEVIVATAPNSKAMSALVDGLGPNGRLMVIGATFDPIEVTPAQLINGSRAIQGWASGTPADSEDTLRFAELSGVRPMIETFPLEKAGEAFARMMSGKAQFRVVLTM
;
A
#
# COMPACT_ATOMS: atom_id res chain seq x y z
N MET A 1 -38.20 -50.00 6.18
CA MET A 1 -37.77 -48.67 5.76
C MET A 1 -36.37 -48.42 6.36
N ALA A 2 -35.33 -48.51 5.56
CA ALA A 2 -33.97 -48.24 5.99
C ALA A 2 -33.71 -46.77 5.91
N THR A 3 -33.50 -46.11 7.05
CA THR A 3 -33.07 -44.70 7.15
C THR A 3 -31.64 -44.62 6.67
N MET A 4 -31.43 -44.09 5.46
CA MET A 4 -30.11 -43.65 5.00
C MET A 4 -29.58 -42.59 5.96
N ARG A 5 -28.58 -42.91 6.76
CA ARG A 5 -27.77 -41.91 7.45
C ARG A 5 -26.97 -41.15 6.39
N VAL A 6 -27.30 -39.86 6.19
CA VAL A 6 -26.47 -38.92 5.44
C VAL A 6 -25.16 -38.83 6.21
N ALA A 7 -24.05 -39.22 5.61
CA ALA A 7 -22.73 -39.07 6.20
C ALA A 7 -22.50 -37.57 6.41
N ALA A 8 -22.18 -37.16 7.63
CA ALA A 8 -21.79 -35.80 7.95
C ALA A 8 -20.57 -35.43 7.08
N LYS A 9 -20.61 -34.27 6.43
CA LYS A 9 -19.41 -33.71 5.78
C LYS A 9 -18.29 -33.63 6.81
N PRO A 10 -17.06 -34.07 6.48
CA PRO A 10 -15.97 -33.90 7.37
C PRO A 10 -15.83 -32.39 7.70
N GLU A 11 -15.66 -32.05 8.97
CA GLU A 11 -15.36 -30.69 9.39
C GLU A 11 -14.11 -30.22 8.63
N PRO A 12 -14.13 -29.01 8.04
CA PRO A 12 -12.97 -28.47 7.36
C PRO A 12 -11.82 -28.33 8.38
N ALA A 13 -10.60 -28.68 7.96
CA ALA A 13 -9.43 -28.48 8.79
C ALA A 13 -9.31 -26.99 9.19
N PRO A 14 -8.88 -26.70 10.43
CA PRO A 14 -8.72 -25.31 10.87
C PRO A 14 -7.66 -24.60 10.02
N MET A 15 -7.79 -23.28 9.91
CA MET A 15 -6.84 -22.42 9.21
C MET A 15 -5.82 -21.81 10.18
N LYS A 16 -4.60 -21.53 9.71
CA LYS A 16 -3.59 -20.80 10.45
C LYS A 16 -3.80 -19.28 10.31
N VAL A 17 -3.58 -18.59 11.41
CA VAL A 17 -3.76 -17.15 11.55
C VAL A 17 -2.62 -16.56 12.36
N ALA A 18 -2.01 -15.46 11.89
CA ALA A 18 -1.11 -14.63 12.68
C ALA A 18 -1.89 -13.44 13.23
N GLN A 19 -2.20 -13.48 14.52
CA GLN A 19 -3.03 -12.46 15.19
C GLN A 19 -2.24 -11.65 16.20
N ILE A 20 -2.78 -10.50 16.57
CA ILE A 20 -2.42 -9.70 17.74
C ILE A 20 -3.57 -9.83 18.75
N SER A 21 -3.30 -10.38 19.94
CA SER A 21 -4.34 -10.64 20.93
C SER A 21 -4.68 -9.45 21.81
N LYS A 22 -3.78 -8.48 21.91
CA LYS A 22 -3.95 -7.23 22.67
C LYS A 22 -3.05 -6.12 22.14
N PRO A 23 -3.34 -4.85 22.43
CA PRO A 23 -2.47 -3.72 22.09
C PRO A 23 -1.02 -3.95 22.53
N GLY A 24 -0.05 -3.72 21.64
CA GLY A 24 1.38 -3.92 21.87
C GLY A 24 1.81 -5.40 22.01
N GLY A 25 0.88 -6.34 21.79
CA GLY A 25 1.18 -7.78 21.84
C GLY A 25 2.05 -8.25 20.68
N ASP A 26 2.69 -9.42 20.86
CA ASP A 26 3.41 -10.08 19.78
C ASP A 26 2.46 -10.77 18.81
N PHE A 27 2.97 -11.12 17.61
CA PHE A 27 2.24 -11.97 16.70
C PHE A 27 2.15 -13.40 17.24
N GLU A 28 0.93 -13.90 17.32
CA GLU A 28 0.61 -15.24 17.77
C GLU A 28 0.09 -16.06 16.58
N ILE A 29 0.71 -17.22 16.32
CA ILE A 29 0.21 -18.18 15.33
C ILE A 29 -0.80 -19.08 16.03
N VAL A 30 -2.05 -18.99 15.61
CA VAL A 30 -3.16 -19.77 16.16
C VAL A 30 -3.95 -20.47 15.06
N GLU A 31 -4.70 -21.48 15.44
CA GLU A 31 -5.68 -22.13 14.57
C GLU A 31 -7.07 -21.55 14.85
N ARG A 32 -7.84 -21.29 13.77
CA ARG A 32 -9.23 -20.86 13.82
C ARG A 32 -10.06 -21.63 12.79
N ASP A 33 -11.37 -21.68 13.00
CA ASP A 33 -12.28 -22.22 12.00
C ASP A 33 -12.25 -21.34 10.73
N ILE A 34 -12.39 -21.98 9.57
CA ILE A 34 -12.50 -21.28 8.31
C ILE A 34 -13.84 -20.52 8.29
N PRO A 35 -13.85 -19.17 8.16
CA PRO A 35 -15.07 -18.40 8.27
C PRO A 35 -15.96 -18.53 7.03
N GLU A 36 -17.28 -18.50 7.21
CA GLU A 36 -18.24 -18.50 6.12
C GLU A 36 -18.60 -17.06 5.68
N PRO A 37 -18.65 -16.77 4.36
CA PRO A 37 -18.97 -15.45 3.87
C PRO A 37 -20.45 -15.10 4.06
N GLY A 38 -20.72 -13.96 4.67
CA GLY A 38 -22.04 -13.37 4.80
C GLY A 38 -22.53 -12.73 3.49
N SER A 39 -23.72 -12.11 3.54
CA SER A 39 -24.28 -11.39 2.40
C SER A 39 -23.35 -10.26 1.92
N GLY A 40 -23.07 -10.21 0.62
CA GLY A 40 -22.20 -9.21 0.01
C GLY A 40 -20.71 -9.42 0.30
N GLN A 41 -20.32 -10.58 0.82
CA GLN A 41 -18.93 -10.93 1.11
C GLN A 41 -18.44 -12.08 0.26
N VAL A 42 -17.12 -12.20 0.13
CA VAL A 42 -16.44 -13.39 -0.38
C VAL A 42 -15.45 -13.90 0.65
N ARG A 43 -15.17 -15.20 0.60
CA ARG A 43 -14.02 -15.80 1.26
C ARG A 43 -12.87 -15.90 0.27
N ILE A 44 -11.73 -15.38 0.65
CA ILE A 44 -10.50 -15.40 -0.15
C ILE A 44 -9.55 -16.40 0.47
N LYS A 45 -9.09 -17.38 -0.30
CA LYS A 45 -7.92 -18.18 0.03
C LYS A 45 -6.70 -17.30 -0.25
N VAL A 46 -6.07 -16.82 0.79
CA VAL A 46 -4.91 -15.92 0.70
C VAL A 46 -3.71 -16.71 0.15
N ARG A 47 -2.95 -16.10 -0.76
CA ARG A 47 -1.73 -16.64 -1.35
C ARG A 47 -0.50 -15.85 -0.91
N ALA A 48 -0.70 -14.52 -0.79
CA ALA A 48 0.34 -13.61 -0.33
C ALA A 48 -0.28 -12.41 0.38
N CYS A 49 0.40 -11.89 1.37
CA CYS A 49 0.07 -10.63 2.02
C CYS A 49 1.33 -9.82 2.28
N GLY A 50 1.39 -8.59 1.74
CA GLY A 50 2.49 -7.68 2.03
C GLY A 50 2.48 -7.20 3.48
N VAL A 51 3.67 -6.94 4.01
CA VAL A 51 3.89 -6.39 5.35
C VAL A 51 4.19 -4.91 5.23
N CYS A 52 3.30 -4.08 5.78
CA CYS A 52 3.35 -2.64 5.69
C CYS A 52 3.70 -1.99 7.02
N HIS A 53 4.36 -0.83 6.97
CA HIS A 53 4.60 -0.05 8.19
C HIS A 53 3.27 0.33 8.89
N SER A 54 2.18 0.50 8.13
CA SER A 54 0.86 0.81 8.71
C SER A 54 0.26 -0.33 9.54
N ASP A 55 0.79 -1.56 9.50
CA ASP A 55 0.37 -2.64 10.38
C ASP A 55 0.74 -2.37 11.87
N VAL A 56 1.66 -1.40 12.11
CA VAL A 56 1.91 -0.83 13.45
C VAL A 56 0.63 -0.26 14.06
N LEU A 57 -0.27 0.32 13.24
CA LEU A 57 -1.53 0.88 13.72
C LEU A 57 -2.38 -0.18 14.42
N THR A 58 -2.42 -1.39 13.85
CA THR A 58 -3.10 -2.54 14.46
C THR A 58 -2.31 -3.08 15.64
N LYS A 59 -1.00 -3.24 15.50
CA LYS A 59 -0.16 -3.82 16.55
C LYS A 59 -0.16 -2.97 17.84
N GLU A 60 -0.05 -1.66 17.71
CA GLU A 60 0.10 -0.73 18.84
C GLU A 60 -1.20 0.02 19.20
N ASN A 61 -2.35 -0.36 18.61
CA ASN A 61 -3.66 0.30 18.83
C ASN A 61 -3.65 1.81 18.53
N LEU A 62 -3.00 2.21 17.46
CA LEU A 62 -2.87 3.62 17.06
C LEU A 62 -4.03 4.08 16.15
N TRP A 63 -5.04 3.24 15.94
CA TRP A 63 -6.23 3.58 15.17
C TRP A 63 -7.48 3.36 16.01
N PRO A 64 -8.46 4.30 16.01
CA PRO A 64 -9.64 4.17 16.86
C PRO A 64 -10.52 2.98 16.45
N GLY A 65 -11.08 2.31 17.45
CA GLY A 65 -12.09 1.25 17.26
C GLY A 65 -11.57 -0.15 16.92
N ILE A 66 -10.25 -0.38 16.98
CA ILE A 66 -9.71 -1.73 16.80
C ILE A 66 -10.20 -2.66 17.92
N GLN A 67 -10.72 -3.81 17.50
CA GLN A 67 -11.14 -4.88 18.42
C GLN A 67 -10.12 -6.02 18.36
N TYR A 68 -9.71 -6.52 19.52
CA TYR A 68 -8.76 -7.63 19.65
C TYR A 68 -9.47 -8.91 20.10
N PRO A 69 -8.97 -10.11 19.70
CA PRO A 69 -7.82 -10.32 18.84
C PRO A 69 -8.06 -9.83 17.42
N ARG A 70 -7.01 -9.30 16.75
CA ARG A 70 -7.07 -8.77 15.38
C ARG A 70 -5.99 -9.38 14.51
N VAL A 71 -6.34 -9.72 13.27
CA VAL A 71 -5.42 -10.16 12.22
C VAL A 71 -5.07 -8.95 11.34
N PRO A 72 -3.81 -8.52 11.32
CA PRO A 72 -3.37 -7.43 10.44
C PRO A 72 -3.32 -7.83 8.96
N GLY A 73 -2.87 -6.89 8.11
CA GLY A 73 -2.58 -7.11 6.70
C GLY A 73 -3.64 -6.55 5.76
N HIS A 74 -3.21 -5.61 4.92
CA HIS A 74 -4.04 -4.90 3.93
C HIS A 74 -3.39 -4.85 2.55
N GLU A 75 -2.53 -5.82 2.23
CA GLU A 75 -1.89 -5.99 0.93
C GLU A 75 -2.12 -7.43 0.46
N VAL A 76 -3.37 -7.80 0.24
CA VAL A 76 -3.78 -9.19 0.08
C VAL A 76 -3.89 -9.57 -1.39
N ALA A 77 -3.25 -10.66 -1.78
CA ALA A 77 -3.47 -11.33 -3.06
C ALA A 77 -3.90 -12.78 -2.82
N GLY A 78 -4.94 -13.21 -3.52
CA GLY A 78 -5.47 -14.57 -3.34
C GLY A 78 -6.50 -14.96 -4.40
N ILE A 79 -7.28 -15.98 -4.07
CA ILE A 79 -8.28 -16.56 -4.97
C ILE A 79 -9.60 -16.65 -4.20
N ILE A 80 -10.69 -16.24 -4.82
CA ILE A 80 -12.03 -16.44 -4.25
C ILE A 80 -12.27 -17.94 -4.07
N ASP A 81 -12.41 -18.35 -2.82
CA ASP A 81 -12.71 -19.73 -2.43
C ASP A 81 -14.21 -19.98 -2.31
N GLU A 82 -14.95 -18.99 -1.80
CA GLU A 82 -16.40 -19.08 -1.64
C GLU A 82 -17.04 -17.70 -1.80
N VAL A 83 -18.28 -17.65 -2.30
CA VAL A 83 -19.06 -16.41 -2.44
C VAL A 83 -20.29 -16.46 -1.54
N GLY A 84 -20.53 -15.38 -0.82
CA GLY A 84 -21.69 -15.26 0.06
C GLY A 84 -22.99 -14.93 -0.71
N PRO A 85 -24.11 -14.96 0.00
CA PRO A 85 -25.41 -14.62 -0.59
C PRO A 85 -25.45 -13.23 -1.22
N GLY A 86 -26.09 -13.10 -2.38
CA GLY A 86 -26.26 -11.83 -3.09
C GLY A 86 -25.05 -11.39 -3.91
N VAL A 87 -23.96 -12.13 -3.92
CA VAL A 87 -22.79 -11.83 -4.76
C VAL A 87 -23.00 -12.39 -6.15
N SER A 88 -23.03 -11.55 -7.17
CA SER A 88 -23.21 -11.93 -8.58
C SER A 88 -22.07 -11.50 -9.50
N ALA A 89 -21.32 -10.45 -9.11
CA ALA A 89 -20.25 -9.90 -9.93
C ALA A 89 -18.93 -10.69 -9.81
N TRP A 90 -18.81 -11.55 -8.82
CA TRP A 90 -17.61 -12.33 -8.52
C TRP A 90 -17.91 -13.82 -8.45
N THR A 91 -16.94 -14.63 -8.84
CA THR A 91 -17.12 -16.10 -8.88
C THR A 91 -15.93 -16.81 -8.24
N LYS A 92 -16.18 -17.99 -7.70
CA LYS A 92 -15.14 -18.89 -7.17
C LYS A 92 -14.04 -19.15 -8.21
N GLY A 93 -12.80 -19.12 -7.78
CA GLY A 93 -11.61 -19.33 -8.63
C GLY A 93 -11.04 -18.05 -9.23
N GLN A 94 -11.71 -16.91 -9.15
CA GLN A 94 -11.14 -15.63 -9.60
C GLN A 94 -10.00 -15.18 -8.71
N ARG A 95 -8.91 -14.67 -9.30
CA ARG A 95 -7.80 -14.04 -8.59
C ARG A 95 -8.19 -12.62 -8.20
N VAL A 96 -8.07 -12.32 -6.94
CA VAL A 96 -8.44 -11.01 -6.37
C VAL A 96 -7.44 -10.51 -5.34
N GLY A 97 -7.41 -9.20 -5.20
CA GLY A 97 -6.70 -8.51 -4.15
C GLY A 97 -7.62 -7.71 -3.25
N VAL A 98 -7.13 -7.38 -2.06
CA VAL A 98 -7.72 -6.42 -1.14
C VAL A 98 -6.62 -5.52 -0.64
N GLY A 99 -6.78 -4.21 -0.88
CA GLY A 99 -5.83 -3.19 -0.42
C GLY A 99 -6.26 -2.53 0.89
N TRP A 100 -5.68 -1.36 1.14
CA TRP A 100 -6.05 -0.51 2.29
C TRP A 100 -7.54 -0.19 2.32
N HIS A 101 -8.14 0.14 1.17
CA HIS A 101 -9.57 0.39 1.05
C HIS A 101 -10.33 -0.93 1.18
N GLY A 102 -10.70 -1.25 2.41
CA GLY A 102 -11.39 -2.48 2.79
C GLY A 102 -12.92 -2.40 2.71
N GLY A 103 -13.47 -1.31 2.16
CA GLY A 103 -14.91 -1.13 1.97
C GLY A 103 -15.39 0.29 2.26
N HIS A 104 -16.59 0.62 1.76
CA HIS A 104 -17.26 1.91 1.93
C HIS A 104 -18.78 1.72 2.07
N ASP A 105 -19.50 2.74 2.55
CA ASP A 105 -20.94 2.64 2.83
C ASP A 105 -21.85 2.93 1.64
N GLY A 106 -21.34 3.52 0.57
CA GLY A 106 -22.12 3.91 -0.62
C GLY A 106 -23.14 5.04 -0.38
N THR A 107 -23.35 5.48 0.85
CA THR A 107 -24.49 6.34 1.25
C THR A 107 -24.09 7.71 1.76
N CYS A 108 -22.89 7.89 2.33
CA CYS A 108 -22.42 9.17 2.81
C CYS A 108 -22.25 10.18 1.66
N ARG A 109 -22.06 11.47 2.00
CA ARG A 109 -21.94 12.54 1.01
C ARG A 109 -20.80 12.29 0.03
N GLU A 110 -19.67 11.83 0.53
CA GLU A 110 -18.47 11.54 -0.24
C GLU A 110 -18.72 10.40 -1.23
N CYS A 111 -19.28 9.28 -0.77
CA CYS A 111 -19.65 8.15 -1.62
C CYS A 111 -20.62 8.52 -2.73
N ARG A 112 -21.68 9.32 -2.41
CA ARG A 112 -22.65 9.80 -3.42
C ARG A 112 -22.05 10.73 -4.47
N ARG A 113 -20.83 11.23 -4.26
CA ARG A 113 -20.05 12.01 -5.23
C ARG A 113 -18.99 11.19 -5.96
N GLY A 114 -18.91 9.88 -5.68
CA GLY A 114 -17.89 8.99 -6.24
C GLY A 114 -16.54 9.05 -5.52
N ASP A 115 -16.44 9.80 -4.42
CA ASP A 115 -15.22 9.90 -3.62
C ASP A 115 -15.21 8.81 -2.51
N PHE A 116 -15.16 7.56 -2.94
CA PHE A 116 -15.17 6.42 -2.02
C PHE A 116 -13.94 6.36 -1.12
N ARG A 117 -12.81 6.89 -1.58
CA ARG A 117 -11.57 6.97 -0.80
C ARG A 117 -11.75 7.76 0.50
N ASN A 118 -12.55 8.80 0.47
CA ASN A 118 -12.84 9.65 1.62
C ASN A 118 -14.19 9.31 2.29
N CYS A 119 -14.67 8.07 2.13
CA CYS A 119 -15.89 7.61 2.80
C CYS A 119 -15.76 7.80 4.33
N ARG A 120 -16.79 8.40 4.95
CA ARG A 120 -16.81 8.64 6.40
C ARG A 120 -16.84 7.37 7.24
N ASN A 121 -17.36 6.30 6.65
CA ASN A 121 -17.46 4.97 7.26
C ASN A 121 -16.56 3.97 6.53
N GLN A 122 -15.39 4.45 6.04
CA GLN A 122 -14.42 3.60 5.37
C GLN A 122 -13.99 2.46 6.29
N LYS A 123 -14.01 1.25 5.74
CA LYS A 123 -13.41 0.07 6.37
C LYS A 123 -12.00 -0.12 5.83
N ILE A 124 -11.11 -0.58 6.69
CA ILE A 124 -9.71 -0.86 6.36
C ILE A 124 -9.45 -2.32 6.72
N ALA A 125 -8.94 -3.10 5.76
CA ALA A 125 -8.55 -4.48 5.99
C ALA A 125 -7.42 -4.55 7.04
N GLY A 126 -7.51 -5.48 7.98
CA GLY A 126 -6.56 -5.61 9.08
C GLY A 126 -6.76 -4.64 10.24
N ILE A 127 -7.67 -3.67 10.11
CA ILE A 127 -8.05 -2.70 11.17
C ILE A 127 -9.52 -2.87 11.52
N SER A 128 -10.43 -2.64 10.57
CA SER A 128 -11.87 -2.70 10.79
C SER A 128 -12.40 -4.13 10.89
N TYR A 129 -11.75 -5.05 10.22
CA TYR A 129 -11.99 -6.49 10.23
C TYR A 129 -10.67 -7.23 9.99
N ASP A 130 -10.64 -8.55 10.16
CA ASP A 130 -9.44 -9.36 10.02
C ASP A 130 -8.86 -9.28 8.60
N GLY A 131 -7.57 -8.99 8.53
CA GLY A 131 -6.82 -8.79 7.28
C GLY A 131 -6.19 -10.07 6.75
N GLY A 132 -5.12 -9.91 5.97
CA GLY A 132 -4.53 -10.98 5.17
C GLY A 132 -3.47 -11.85 5.84
N TYR A 133 -3.14 -11.67 7.13
CA TYR A 133 -2.16 -12.52 7.82
C TYR A 133 -2.81 -13.83 8.27
N GLN A 134 -3.48 -14.50 7.36
CA GLN A 134 -4.19 -15.77 7.57
C GLN A 134 -4.42 -16.51 6.25
N GLU A 135 -4.68 -17.81 6.32
CA GLU A 135 -4.89 -18.64 5.11
C GLU A 135 -6.20 -18.33 4.38
N TYR A 136 -7.26 -17.93 5.11
CA TYR A 136 -8.53 -17.51 4.54
C TYR A 136 -9.02 -16.24 5.21
N MET A 137 -9.51 -15.27 4.41
CA MET A 137 -10.11 -14.05 4.94
C MET A 137 -11.46 -13.78 4.31
N LEU A 138 -12.31 -13.04 5.03
CA LEU A 138 -13.54 -12.48 4.47
C LEU A 138 -13.29 -11.05 4.01
N ALA A 139 -13.86 -10.71 2.86
CA ALA A 139 -13.83 -9.33 2.35
C ALA A 139 -15.19 -8.95 1.75
N PRO A 140 -15.66 -7.71 1.92
CA PRO A 140 -16.82 -7.21 1.22
C PRO A 140 -16.49 -7.04 -0.28
N VAL A 141 -17.48 -7.23 -1.14
CA VAL A 141 -17.28 -7.21 -2.60
C VAL A 141 -16.77 -5.85 -3.12
N GLU A 142 -17.13 -4.77 -2.45
CA GLU A 142 -16.67 -3.41 -2.77
C GLU A 142 -15.18 -3.15 -2.47
N ALA A 143 -14.48 -4.08 -1.81
CA ALA A 143 -13.05 -4.00 -1.55
C ALA A 143 -12.21 -4.77 -2.58
N LEU A 144 -12.85 -5.58 -3.42
CA LEU A 144 -12.15 -6.53 -4.30
C LEU A 144 -11.57 -5.86 -5.53
N VAL A 145 -10.39 -6.33 -5.92
CA VAL A 145 -9.64 -5.88 -7.10
C VAL A 145 -9.25 -7.11 -7.93
N PRO A 146 -9.54 -7.17 -9.23
CA PRO A 146 -9.07 -8.26 -10.06
C PRO A 146 -7.54 -8.18 -10.25
N ILE A 147 -6.84 -9.30 -10.07
CA ILE A 147 -5.39 -9.37 -10.28
C ILE A 147 -5.11 -9.90 -11.69
N PRO A 148 -4.33 -9.18 -12.53
CA PRO A 148 -3.90 -9.65 -13.84
C PRO A 148 -3.16 -11.00 -13.76
N GLN A 149 -3.34 -11.86 -14.78
CA GLN A 149 -2.80 -13.23 -14.78
C GLN A 149 -1.26 -13.27 -14.83
N THR A 150 -0.63 -12.25 -15.39
CA THR A 150 0.84 -12.17 -15.56
C THR A 150 1.57 -11.66 -14.32
N LEU A 151 0.83 -11.12 -13.32
CA LEU A 151 1.40 -10.73 -12.03
C LEU A 151 1.36 -11.90 -11.06
N GLY A 152 2.52 -12.24 -10.48
CA GLY A 152 2.59 -13.19 -9.35
C GLY A 152 1.88 -12.65 -8.12
N ASP A 153 1.36 -13.54 -7.25
CA ASP A 153 0.63 -13.11 -6.04
C ASP A 153 1.52 -12.30 -5.09
N THR A 154 2.79 -12.69 -4.95
CA THR A 154 3.78 -11.99 -4.12
C THR A 154 4.19 -10.62 -4.70
N GLU A 155 4.09 -10.43 -6.02
CA GLU A 155 4.34 -9.13 -6.68
C GLU A 155 3.10 -8.24 -6.61
N ALA A 156 1.91 -8.83 -6.77
CA ALA A 156 0.65 -8.08 -6.73
C ALA A 156 0.36 -7.51 -5.34
N ALA A 157 0.64 -8.26 -4.28
CA ALA A 157 0.33 -7.88 -2.91
C ALA A 157 0.88 -6.47 -2.53
N PRO A 158 2.17 -6.15 -2.65
CA PRO A 158 2.68 -4.81 -2.32
C PRO A 158 2.16 -3.70 -3.23
N LEU A 159 1.71 -4.02 -4.44
CA LEU A 159 1.13 -3.04 -5.36
C LEU A 159 -0.23 -2.52 -4.88
N LEU A 160 -0.91 -3.26 -3.99
CA LEU A 160 -2.22 -2.89 -3.43
C LEU A 160 -2.13 -1.88 -2.26
N CYS A 161 -0.91 -1.54 -1.81
CA CYS A 161 -0.68 -0.45 -0.85
C CYS A 161 0.42 0.49 -1.32
N ALA A 162 1.69 0.06 -1.29
CA ALA A 162 2.81 0.91 -1.72
C ALA A 162 2.71 1.28 -3.21
N GLY A 163 2.28 0.34 -4.05
CA GLY A 163 2.07 0.59 -5.48
C GLY A 163 1.01 1.63 -5.74
N ILE A 164 -0.23 1.40 -5.30
CA ILE A 164 -1.34 2.33 -5.52
C ILE A 164 -1.07 3.71 -4.91
N THR A 165 -0.44 3.77 -3.73
CA THR A 165 -0.13 5.05 -3.08
C THR A 165 0.82 5.89 -3.93
N THR A 166 1.89 5.31 -4.46
CA THR A 166 2.84 6.02 -5.31
C THR A 166 2.29 6.33 -6.69
N TYR A 167 1.59 5.37 -7.31
CA TYR A 167 0.93 5.53 -8.60
C TYR A 167 -0.09 6.67 -8.57
N ASN A 168 -0.99 6.69 -7.59
CA ASN A 168 -2.01 7.71 -7.47
C ASN A 168 -1.45 9.08 -7.08
N ALA A 169 -0.46 9.14 -6.18
CA ALA A 169 0.19 10.41 -5.85
C ALA A 169 0.77 11.06 -7.11
N LEU A 170 1.45 10.29 -7.96
CA LEU A 170 2.00 10.77 -9.23
C LEU A 170 0.89 11.15 -10.23
N ARG A 171 -0.13 10.30 -10.40
CA ARG A 171 -1.25 10.53 -11.33
C ARG A 171 -2.04 11.81 -11.01
N HIS A 172 -2.15 12.16 -9.72
CA HIS A 172 -2.87 13.34 -9.25
C HIS A 172 -1.96 14.52 -8.87
N SER A 173 -0.68 14.42 -9.15
CA SER A 173 0.30 15.47 -8.84
C SER A 173 0.19 16.70 -9.74
N GLY A 174 -0.37 16.53 -10.93
CA GLY A 174 -0.42 17.57 -11.97
C GLY A 174 0.82 17.62 -12.87
N ALA A 175 1.83 16.76 -12.64
CA ALA A 175 3.00 16.64 -13.51
C ALA A 175 2.63 16.14 -14.90
N LEU A 176 3.33 16.63 -15.92
CA LEU A 176 3.21 16.24 -17.32
C LEU A 176 4.47 15.46 -17.75
N PRO A 177 4.39 14.60 -18.78
CA PRO A 177 5.57 13.97 -19.35
C PRO A 177 6.65 14.99 -19.71
N GLY A 178 7.89 14.75 -19.27
CA GLY A 178 9.02 15.66 -19.40
C GLY A 178 9.32 16.53 -18.17
N ASP A 179 8.35 16.71 -17.26
CA ASP A 179 8.55 17.46 -16.03
C ASP A 179 9.56 16.81 -15.09
N LEU A 180 10.26 17.62 -14.29
CA LEU A 180 11.16 17.16 -13.24
C LEU A 180 10.35 16.71 -12.02
N VAL A 181 10.34 15.42 -11.78
CA VAL A 181 9.71 14.82 -10.59
C VAL A 181 10.78 14.24 -9.68
N ALA A 182 10.87 14.74 -8.45
CA ALA A 182 11.77 14.20 -7.46
C ALA A 182 11.07 13.18 -6.56
N VAL A 183 11.74 12.07 -6.24
CA VAL A 183 11.27 11.05 -5.29
C VAL A 183 12.22 11.03 -4.09
N GLN A 184 11.73 11.45 -2.93
CA GLN A 184 12.51 11.49 -1.70
C GLN A 184 12.37 10.16 -0.96
N GLY A 185 13.50 9.46 -0.79
CA GLY A 185 13.61 8.14 -0.20
C GLY A 185 13.58 7.01 -1.22
N ILE A 186 14.46 6.01 -1.05
CA ILE A 186 14.51 4.79 -1.88
C ILE A 186 14.24 3.60 -0.96
N GLY A 187 13.00 3.51 -0.51
CA GLY A 187 12.50 2.45 0.36
C GLY A 187 11.29 1.74 -0.24
N GLY A 188 10.42 1.20 0.62
CA GLY A 188 9.23 0.44 0.23
C GLY A 188 8.26 1.17 -0.70
N LEU A 189 8.11 2.50 -0.54
CA LEU A 189 7.33 3.37 -1.44
C LEU A 189 8.22 3.90 -2.59
N GLY A 190 9.39 4.44 -2.25
CA GLY A 190 10.21 5.20 -3.18
C GLY A 190 10.74 4.39 -4.36
N HIS A 191 11.10 3.09 -4.17
CA HIS A 191 11.56 2.26 -5.28
C HIS A 191 10.45 2.01 -6.33
N LEU A 192 9.18 1.99 -5.92
CA LEU A 192 8.03 1.95 -6.83
C LEU A 192 7.74 3.33 -7.41
N GLY A 193 7.82 4.38 -6.59
CA GLY A 193 7.63 5.77 -7.04
C GLY A 193 8.58 6.17 -8.16
N ILE A 194 9.87 5.79 -8.07
CA ILE A 194 10.87 6.01 -9.13
C ILE A 194 10.46 5.28 -10.42
N GLN A 195 10.07 4.01 -10.32
CA GLN A 195 9.66 3.22 -11.47
C GLN A 195 8.42 3.81 -12.13
N PHE A 196 7.35 4.10 -11.36
CA PHE A 196 6.12 4.70 -11.90
C PHE A 196 6.39 6.06 -12.53
N ALA A 197 7.15 6.95 -11.86
CA ALA A 197 7.49 8.26 -12.39
C ALA A 197 8.24 8.16 -13.74
N ASN A 198 9.19 7.25 -13.85
CA ASN A 198 9.89 6.98 -15.10
C ASN A 198 8.92 6.49 -16.20
N LYS A 199 8.01 5.56 -15.87
CA LYS A 199 7.04 5.01 -16.83
C LYS A 199 5.94 6.01 -17.23
N PHE A 200 5.70 7.03 -16.43
CA PHE A 200 4.85 8.17 -16.80
C PHE A 200 5.56 9.16 -17.74
N GLY A 201 6.86 8.95 -18.01
CA GLY A 201 7.64 9.81 -18.91
C GLY A 201 8.20 11.06 -18.23
N TYR A 202 8.32 11.07 -16.92
CA TYR A 202 8.90 12.18 -16.17
C TYR A 202 10.44 12.10 -16.17
N LYS A 203 11.10 13.26 -16.02
CA LYS A 203 12.52 13.35 -15.68
C LYS A 203 12.66 13.10 -14.18
N VAL A 204 13.14 11.92 -13.79
CA VAL A 204 13.11 11.49 -12.39
C VAL A 204 14.42 11.81 -11.68
N ALA A 205 14.34 12.59 -10.57
CA ALA A 205 15.42 12.79 -9.61
C ALA A 205 15.14 11.92 -8.36
N ALA A 206 15.95 10.91 -8.11
CA ALA A 206 15.88 10.14 -6.87
C ALA A 206 16.75 10.80 -5.79
N ILE A 207 16.17 11.09 -4.63
CA ILE A 207 16.88 11.64 -3.47
C ILE A 207 17.05 10.51 -2.46
N GLY A 208 18.28 10.12 -2.19
CA GLY A 208 18.62 9.04 -1.26
C GLY A 208 19.74 9.44 -0.31
N ARG A 209 20.22 8.48 0.47
CA ARG A 209 21.33 8.66 1.43
C ARG A 209 22.43 7.66 1.08
N GLY A 210 23.63 8.17 0.82
CA GLY A 210 24.83 7.39 0.48
C GLY A 210 24.98 7.14 -1.02
N ALA A 211 26.22 7.24 -1.50
CA ALA A 211 26.55 7.10 -2.92
C ALA A 211 26.24 5.70 -3.48
N GLU A 212 26.21 4.68 -2.63
CA GLU A 212 25.93 3.28 -2.97
C GLU A 212 24.52 3.08 -3.59
N ASN A 213 23.56 3.96 -3.25
CA ASN A 213 22.21 3.88 -3.78
C ASN A 213 22.08 4.42 -5.23
N SER A 214 23.11 5.08 -5.76
CA SER A 214 23.08 5.67 -7.10
C SER A 214 22.82 4.65 -8.20
N ALA A 215 23.54 3.52 -8.17
CA ALA A 215 23.39 2.47 -9.17
C ALA A 215 21.97 1.88 -9.17
N LEU A 216 21.41 1.65 -7.97
CA LEU A 216 20.05 1.15 -7.81
C LEU A 216 19.02 2.18 -8.29
N ALA A 217 19.15 3.45 -7.92
CA ALA A 217 18.25 4.51 -8.38
C ALA A 217 18.17 4.58 -9.90
N LYS A 218 19.31 4.52 -10.58
CA LYS A 218 19.41 4.48 -12.06
C LYS A 218 18.75 3.23 -12.64
N LYS A 219 18.99 2.05 -12.04
CA LYS A 219 18.36 0.79 -12.44
C LYS A 219 16.82 0.85 -12.33
N LEU A 220 16.30 1.55 -11.32
CA LEU A 220 14.86 1.76 -11.14
C LEU A 220 14.27 2.80 -12.12
N GLY A 221 15.11 3.53 -12.86
CA GLY A 221 14.69 4.48 -13.89
C GLY A 221 14.90 5.96 -13.53
N ALA A 222 15.65 6.27 -12.45
CA ALA A 222 16.00 7.65 -12.16
C ALA A 222 17.00 8.19 -13.19
N SER A 223 16.71 9.39 -13.72
CA SER A 223 17.62 10.14 -14.62
C SER A 223 18.78 10.73 -13.85
N LEU A 224 18.53 11.10 -12.59
CA LEU A 224 19.53 11.66 -11.67
C LEU A 224 19.39 11.02 -10.28
N TYR A 225 20.52 10.97 -9.55
CA TYR A 225 20.56 10.63 -8.14
C TYR A 225 21.18 11.77 -7.35
N ILE A 226 20.51 12.19 -6.28
CA ILE A 226 20.96 13.21 -5.34
C ILE A 226 21.25 12.51 -4.01
N ASP A 227 22.53 12.43 -3.65
CA ASP A 227 22.95 11.93 -2.34
C ASP A 227 22.82 13.04 -1.30
N SER A 228 21.81 12.95 -0.43
CA SER A 228 21.54 13.94 0.61
C SER A 228 22.58 13.97 1.74
N GLN A 229 23.56 13.08 1.77
CA GLN A 229 24.68 13.14 2.70
C GLN A 229 25.81 14.06 2.21
N SER A 230 25.99 14.16 0.90
CA SER A 230 27.08 14.92 0.28
C SER A 230 26.60 16.17 -0.46
N THR A 231 25.33 16.25 -0.79
CA THR A 231 24.73 17.33 -1.60
C THR A 231 23.46 17.83 -0.95
N ASN A 232 23.28 19.16 -0.91
CA ASN A 232 21.99 19.73 -0.48
C ASN A 232 20.92 19.47 -1.56
N PRO A 233 19.87 18.68 -1.27
CA PRO A 233 18.86 18.34 -2.29
C PRO A 233 18.12 19.57 -2.83
N VAL A 234 17.88 20.58 -2.01
CA VAL A 234 17.21 21.82 -2.40
C VAL A 234 18.02 22.58 -3.44
N GLU A 235 19.31 22.79 -3.18
CA GLU A 235 20.21 23.47 -4.10
C GLU A 235 20.34 22.70 -5.43
N ALA A 236 20.48 21.37 -5.34
CA ALA A 236 20.56 20.53 -6.53
C ALA A 236 19.29 20.61 -7.40
N LEU A 237 18.10 20.62 -6.78
CA LEU A 237 16.85 20.79 -7.50
C LEU A 237 16.70 22.19 -8.09
N GLN A 238 17.09 23.24 -7.33
CA GLN A 238 17.01 24.62 -7.83
C GLN A 238 17.99 24.89 -9.01
N GLN A 239 19.14 24.25 -9.04
CA GLN A 239 20.05 24.30 -10.20
C GLN A 239 19.43 23.69 -11.47
N LEU A 240 18.41 22.86 -11.33
CA LEU A 240 17.64 22.27 -12.42
C LEU A 240 16.37 23.06 -12.78
N GLY A 241 16.11 24.18 -12.10
CA GLY A 241 14.91 25.02 -12.24
C GLY A 241 13.83 24.78 -11.17
N GLY A 242 14.09 23.88 -10.22
CA GLY A 242 13.12 23.40 -9.21
C GLY A 242 12.25 22.26 -9.74
N ALA A 243 11.82 21.38 -8.87
CA ALA A 243 10.96 20.26 -9.24
C ALA A 243 9.49 20.72 -9.38
N GLU A 244 8.81 20.27 -10.44
CA GLU A 244 7.36 20.41 -10.57
C GLU A 244 6.63 19.60 -9.51
N VAL A 245 7.17 18.42 -9.17
CA VAL A 245 6.61 17.57 -8.12
C VAL A 245 7.73 16.94 -7.30
N ILE A 246 7.56 16.96 -5.99
CA ILE A 246 8.39 16.15 -5.07
C ILE A 246 7.48 15.16 -4.37
N VAL A 247 7.73 13.86 -4.54
CA VAL A 247 7.02 12.79 -3.83
C VAL A 247 7.82 12.42 -2.58
N ALA A 248 7.31 12.79 -1.41
CA ALA A 248 7.92 12.52 -0.12
C ALA A 248 7.49 11.15 0.40
N THR A 249 8.34 10.15 0.25
CA THR A 249 8.05 8.75 0.61
C THR A 249 8.62 8.32 1.96
N ALA A 250 9.70 8.96 2.42
CA ALA A 250 10.29 8.66 3.72
C ALA A 250 9.57 9.46 4.83
N PRO A 251 9.28 8.85 5.99
CA PRO A 251 8.55 9.50 7.09
C PRO A 251 9.48 10.43 7.89
N ASN A 252 9.93 11.51 7.25
CA ASN A 252 10.85 12.50 7.82
C ASN A 252 10.32 13.91 7.56
N SER A 253 9.60 14.46 8.54
CA SER A 253 8.97 15.78 8.46
C SER A 253 9.96 16.92 8.23
N LYS A 254 11.17 16.84 8.82
CA LYS A 254 12.22 17.86 8.63
C LYS A 254 12.71 17.89 7.18
N ALA A 255 12.92 16.70 6.57
CA ALA A 255 13.29 16.62 5.17
C ALA A 255 12.14 17.12 4.27
N MET A 256 10.88 16.80 4.59
CA MET A 256 9.71 17.30 3.86
C MET A 256 9.64 18.84 3.93
N SER A 257 9.84 19.42 5.11
CA SER A 257 9.86 20.88 5.32
C SER A 257 10.92 21.56 4.44
N ALA A 258 12.13 21.04 4.46
CA ALA A 258 13.24 21.60 3.66
C ALA A 258 12.97 21.51 2.15
N LEU A 259 12.39 20.38 1.68
CA LEU A 259 12.16 20.12 0.26
C LEU A 259 11.12 21.05 -0.39
N VAL A 260 10.32 21.80 0.38
CA VAL A 260 9.41 22.81 -0.17
C VAL A 260 10.19 23.89 -0.96
N ASP A 261 11.40 24.22 -0.53
CA ASP A 261 12.27 25.15 -1.25
C ASP A 261 12.95 24.53 -2.49
N GLY A 262 12.87 23.21 -2.65
CA GLY A 262 13.32 22.51 -3.85
C GLY A 262 12.29 22.52 -4.99
N LEU A 263 11.05 22.97 -4.71
CA LEU A 263 10.00 23.11 -5.71
C LEU A 263 10.23 24.28 -6.64
N GLY A 264 9.90 24.10 -7.91
CA GLY A 264 9.79 25.15 -8.90
C GLY A 264 8.50 25.98 -8.74
N PRO A 265 8.23 26.95 -9.65
CA PRO A 265 6.96 27.65 -9.71
C PRO A 265 5.79 26.68 -9.94
N ASN A 266 4.68 26.89 -9.21
CA ASN A 266 3.48 26.02 -9.18
C ASN A 266 3.78 24.58 -8.72
N GLY A 267 4.97 24.31 -8.18
CA GLY A 267 5.41 23.00 -7.76
C GLY A 267 4.63 22.46 -6.57
N ARG A 268 4.57 21.13 -6.46
CA ARG A 268 3.77 20.45 -5.44
C ARG A 268 4.58 19.40 -4.69
N LEU A 269 4.56 19.48 -3.36
CA LEU A 269 5.05 18.42 -2.47
C LEU A 269 3.92 17.42 -2.22
N MET A 270 4.04 16.22 -2.76
CA MET A 270 3.10 15.11 -2.52
C MET A 270 3.59 14.30 -1.31
N VAL A 271 2.88 14.41 -0.18
CA VAL A 271 3.22 13.73 1.06
C VAL A 271 2.52 12.37 1.12
N ILE A 272 3.30 11.30 1.09
CA ILE A 272 2.80 9.92 1.16
C ILE A 272 3.50 9.07 2.23
N GLY A 273 4.65 9.51 2.73
CA GLY A 273 5.30 8.94 3.91
C GLY A 273 4.64 9.45 5.18
N ALA A 274 4.03 8.55 5.97
CA ALA A 274 3.30 8.93 7.16
C ALA A 274 4.23 9.11 8.38
N THR A 275 4.13 10.26 9.04
CA THR A 275 4.73 10.55 10.34
C THR A 275 3.78 11.41 11.16
N PHE A 276 3.89 11.38 12.49
CA PHE A 276 3.12 12.24 13.39
C PHE A 276 3.82 13.57 13.68
N ASP A 277 5.09 13.72 13.29
CA ASP A 277 5.81 14.98 13.44
C ASP A 277 5.31 16.02 12.42
N PRO A 278 5.20 17.31 12.80
CA PRO A 278 4.69 18.35 11.91
C PRO A 278 5.64 18.66 10.76
N ILE A 279 5.09 19.02 9.61
CA ILE A 279 5.80 19.68 8.52
C ILE A 279 5.73 21.19 8.79
N GLU A 280 6.88 21.82 8.97
CA GLU A 280 7.00 23.24 9.27
C GLU A 280 7.34 24.02 8.01
N VAL A 281 6.44 24.92 7.58
CA VAL A 281 6.59 25.76 6.41
C VAL A 281 6.12 27.18 6.71
N THR A 282 6.80 28.16 6.15
CA THR A 282 6.37 29.55 6.25
C THR A 282 5.37 29.89 5.13
N PRO A 283 4.43 30.83 5.35
CA PRO A 283 3.57 31.32 4.28
C PRO A 283 4.34 31.79 3.05
N ALA A 284 5.49 32.43 3.27
CA ALA A 284 6.33 32.95 2.18
C ALA A 284 6.85 31.83 1.25
N GLN A 285 7.20 30.66 1.79
CA GLN A 285 7.62 29.51 0.99
C GLN A 285 6.52 29.03 0.03
N LEU A 286 5.25 29.14 0.41
CA LEU A 286 4.12 28.73 -0.39
C LEU A 286 3.70 29.84 -1.38
N ILE A 287 3.64 31.10 -0.90
CA ILE A 287 3.23 32.24 -1.72
C ILE A 287 4.24 32.47 -2.86
N ASN A 288 5.54 32.43 -2.55
CA ASN A 288 6.59 32.58 -3.53
C ASN A 288 6.61 31.37 -4.48
N GLY A 289 6.15 31.57 -5.70
CA GLY A 289 6.09 30.54 -6.71
C GLY A 289 4.79 29.70 -6.68
N SER A 290 3.77 30.08 -5.92
CA SER A 290 2.45 29.41 -5.86
C SER A 290 2.59 27.91 -5.57
N ARG A 291 3.42 27.56 -4.61
CA ARG A 291 3.73 26.17 -4.24
C ARG A 291 2.61 25.56 -3.39
N ALA A 292 2.47 24.24 -3.45
CA ALA A 292 1.47 23.51 -2.66
C ALA A 292 2.07 22.31 -1.93
N ILE A 293 1.44 21.94 -0.82
CA ILE A 293 1.67 20.68 -0.10
C ILE A 293 0.36 19.92 -0.10
N GLN A 294 0.39 18.68 -0.54
CA GLN A 294 -0.80 17.83 -0.63
C GLN A 294 -0.50 16.43 -0.11
N GLY A 295 -1.30 15.95 0.84
CA GLY A 295 -1.28 14.56 1.28
C GLY A 295 -2.02 13.65 0.28
N TRP A 296 -1.52 12.43 0.11
CA TRP A 296 -2.21 11.41 -0.66
C TRP A 296 -2.06 10.04 -0.01
N ALA A 297 -3.15 9.34 0.19
CA ALA A 297 -3.15 8.00 0.75
C ALA A 297 -3.87 7.03 -0.18
N SER A 298 -3.21 5.93 -0.55
CA SER A 298 -3.82 4.80 -1.27
C SER A 298 -4.76 5.24 -2.41
N GLY A 299 -5.92 4.58 -2.52
CA GLY A 299 -6.97 4.83 -3.50
C GLY A 299 -8.13 3.89 -3.32
N THR A 300 -9.04 3.89 -4.29
CA THR A 300 -10.19 2.98 -4.38
C THR A 300 -9.77 1.62 -4.99
N PRO A 301 -10.61 0.59 -4.95
CA PRO A 301 -10.38 -0.64 -5.69
C PRO A 301 -10.19 -0.43 -7.20
N ALA A 302 -10.91 0.52 -7.82
CA ALA A 302 -10.69 0.89 -9.22
C ALA A 302 -9.28 1.47 -9.45
N ASP A 303 -8.79 2.32 -8.55
CA ASP A 303 -7.41 2.82 -8.62
C ASP A 303 -6.39 1.70 -8.44
N SER A 304 -6.69 0.69 -7.62
CA SER A 304 -5.86 -0.51 -7.46
C SER A 304 -5.82 -1.32 -8.76
N GLU A 305 -6.97 -1.50 -9.42
CA GLU A 305 -7.05 -2.16 -10.72
C GLU A 305 -6.21 -1.44 -11.77
N ASP A 306 -6.33 -0.12 -11.87
CA ASP A 306 -5.51 0.73 -12.76
C ASP A 306 -4.02 0.57 -12.46
N THR A 307 -3.65 0.54 -11.16
CA THR A 307 -2.27 0.36 -10.73
C THR A 307 -1.70 -0.98 -11.17
N LEU A 308 -2.45 -2.08 -10.94
CA LEU A 308 -2.03 -3.43 -11.31
C LEU A 308 -1.91 -3.58 -12.83
N ARG A 309 -2.89 -3.08 -13.60
CA ARG A 309 -2.85 -3.07 -15.07
C ARG A 309 -1.68 -2.25 -15.60
N PHE A 310 -1.43 -1.09 -15.02
CA PHE A 310 -0.28 -0.27 -15.42
C PHE A 310 1.04 -0.94 -15.08
N ALA A 311 1.16 -1.56 -13.91
CA ALA A 311 2.34 -2.32 -13.51
C ALA A 311 2.59 -3.52 -14.44
N GLU A 312 1.52 -4.23 -14.84
CA GLU A 312 1.59 -5.31 -15.84
C GLU A 312 2.12 -4.79 -17.18
N LEU A 313 1.50 -3.74 -17.72
CA LEU A 313 1.83 -3.15 -19.01
C LEU A 313 3.24 -2.56 -19.06
N SER A 314 3.66 -1.86 -18.01
CA SER A 314 4.90 -1.09 -17.97
C SER A 314 6.10 -1.87 -17.43
N GLY A 315 5.87 -3.04 -16.84
CA GLY A 315 6.90 -3.85 -16.20
C GLY A 315 7.37 -3.34 -14.84
N VAL A 316 6.62 -2.43 -14.20
CA VAL A 316 6.90 -2.02 -12.82
C VAL A 316 6.71 -3.20 -11.87
N ARG A 317 7.71 -3.48 -11.05
CA ARG A 317 7.70 -4.60 -10.10
C ARG A 317 8.27 -4.19 -8.75
N PRO A 318 7.66 -4.64 -7.64
CA PRO A 318 8.27 -4.49 -6.33
C PRO A 318 9.49 -5.41 -6.18
N MET A 319 10.50 -4.94 -5.48
CA MET A 319 11.56 -5.79 -4.95
C MET A 319 11.08 -6.38 -3.63
N ILE A 320 11.09 -7.71 -3.50
CA ILE A 320 10.43 -8.42 -2.40
C ILE A 320 11.37 -9.39 -1.67
N GLU A 321 11.12 -9.55 -0.36
CA GLU A 321 11.63 -10.62 0.49
C GLU A 321 10.43 -11.41 1.02
N THR A 322 10.40 -12.72 0.87
CA THR A 322 9.26 -13.56 1.28
C THR A 322 9.52 -14.28 2.60
N PHE A 323 8.49 -14.43 3.40
CA PHE A 323 8.46 -15.19 4.65
C PHE A 323 7.20 -16.05 4.69
N PRO A 324 7.23 -17.27 5.25
CA PRO A 324 6.02 -18.02 5.49
C PRO A 324 5.18 -17.36 6.59
N LEU A 325 3.87 -17.62 6.61
CA LEU A 325 2.92 -17.04 7.57
C LEU A 325 3.36 -17.25 9.03
N GLU A 326 3.90 -18.42 9.33
CA GLU A 326 4.38 -18.79 10.68
C GLU A 326 5.49 -17.86 11.19
N LYS A 327 6.14 -17.14 10.30
CA LYS A 327 7.20 -16.17 10.62
C LYS A 327 6.72 -14.71 10.54
N ALA A 328 5.42 -14.45 10.71
CA ALA A 328 4.86 -13.11 10.64
C ALA A 328 5.56 -12.11 11.58
N GLY A 329 5.93 -12.50 12.78
CA GLY A 329 6.69 -11.67 13.72
C GLY A 329 8.09 -11.31 13.21
N GLU A 330 8.83 -12.29 12.63
CA GLU A 330 10.15 -12.06 12.03
C GLU A 330 10.04 -11.14 10.79
N ALA A 331 9.02 -11.37 9.95
CA ALA A 331 8.72 -10.57 8.76
C ALA A 331 8.42 -9.11 9.14
N PHE A 332 7.59 -8.89 10.16
CA PHE A 332 7.30 -7.56 10.68
C PHE A 332 8.55 -6.87 11.23
N ALA A 333 9.34 -7.56 12.05
CA ALA A 333 10.61 -7.04 12.58
C ALA A 333 11.60 -6.70 11.44
N ARG A 334 11.67 -7.53 10.39
CA ARG A 334 12.49 -7.28 9.18
C ARG A 334 12.06 -5.99 8.49
N MET A 335 10.76 -5.79 8.28
CA MET A 335 10.22 -4.56 7.68
C MET A 335 10.52 -3.34 8.57
N MET A 336 10.28 -3.43 9.89
CA MET A 336 10.50 -2.34 10.83
C MET A 336 11.98 -1.96 10.97
N SER A 337 12.91 -2.87 10.72
CA SER A 337 14.35 -2.59 10.77
C SER A 337 14.82 -1.61 9.70
N GLY A 338 14.01 -1.35 8.67
CA GLY A 338 14.39 -0.52 7.51
C GLY A 338 15.47 -1.15 6.62
N LYS A 339 15.85 -2.42 6.86
CA LYS A 339 16.90 -3.13 6.11
C LYS A 339 16.35 -4.04 5.01
N ALA A 340 15.02 -4.18 4.90
CA ALA A 340 14.40 -4.95 3.83
C ALA A 340 14.62 -4.28 2.46
N GLN A 341 14.83 -5.07 1.42
CA GLN A 341 14.99 -4.58 0.03
C GLN A 341 13.87 -5.13 -0.87
N PHE A 342 12.67 -4.51 -0.98
CA PHE A 342 12.23 -3.38 -0.15
C PHE A 342 10.91 -3.74 0.53
N ARG A 343 10.15 -4.68 -0.05
CA ARG A 343 8.86 -5.09 0.48
C ARG A 343 8.97 -6.48 1.08
N VAL A 344 8.44 -6.65 2.26
CA VAL A 344 8.33 -7.96 2.90
C VAL A 344 6.94 -8.52 2.59
N VAL A 345 6.85 -9.78 2.22
CA VAL A 345 5.61 -10.45 1.84
C VAL A 345 5.50 -11.80 2.55
N LEU A 346 4.38 -12.01 3.23
CA LEU A 346 4.00 -13.32 3.79
C LEU A 346 3.41 -14.19 2.68
N THR A 347 3.75 -15.48 2.71
CA THR A 347 3.19 -16.51 1.81
C THR A 347 2.45 -17.58 2.63
N MET A 348 1.30 -18.05 2.09
CA MET A 348 0.44 -19.07 2.69
C MET A 348 0.52 -20.37 1.90
#